data_b09469ffe5b5da9d3a84b5447516327c
#
_entry.id   b09469ffe5b5da9d3a84b5447516327c
#
_cell.length_a   1.000
_cell.length_b   1.000
_cell.length_c   1.000
_cell.angle_alpha   90.00
_cell.angle_beta   90.00
_cell.angle_gamma   90.00
#
_symmetry.space_group_name_H-M   'P 1'
#
loop_
_entity.id
_entity.type
_entity.pdbx_description
1 polymer ?
#
loop_
_entity_poly.entity_id
_entity_poly.type
_entity_poly.pdbx_seq_one_letter_code
_entity_poly.pdbx_strand_id
1 'polypeptide(L)'
;MTTHEAWPKLTVALHTRTHLIAGAMACRGPCQDSPQFGPVMRQAAANLRPRRVLADKGYDAEHNHALCRRELGVRTTAIPLNPRNQGRKWPKTKYRRLMKRRFPKLKYRQRAHAESGFSRHKRLLGSALSAKREDRQHGEMLMRVLTHNLMLLAARV
;
A
#
# COMPACT_ATOMS: atom_id res chain seq x y z
N MET A 1 -13.87 -12.72 26.71
CA MET A 1 -12.59 -12.61 25.96
C MET A 1 -12.91 -12.77 24.47
N THR A 2 -12.93 -11.69 23.72
CA THR A 2 -13.06 -11.76 22.25
C THR A 2 -11.71 -12.18 21.70
N THR A 3 -11.58 -13.43 21.34
CA THR A 3 -10.43 -13.92 20.57
C THR A 3 -10.45 -13.24 19.21
N HIS A 4 -9.60 -12.24 19.02
CA HIS A 4 -9.36 -11.69 17.69
C HIS A 4 -8.67 -12.76 16.87
N GLU A 5 -9.43 -13.43 15.99
CA GLU A 5 -8.84 -14.33 15.01
C GLU A 5 -7.80 -13.58 14.19
N ALA A 6 -6.59 -14.10 14.19
CA ALA A 6 -5.51 -13.53 13.41
C ALA A 6 -5.67 -13.99 11.96
N TRP A 7 -5.90 -13.04 11.05
CA TRP A 7 -6.00 -13.30 9.61
C TRP A 7 -4.76 -12.85 8.86
N PRO A 8 -4.40 -13.54 7.78
CA PRO A 8 -3.30 -13.12 6.93
C PRO A 8 -3.63 -11.83 6.20
N LYS A 9 -2.68 -10.90 6.14
CA LYS A 9 -2.80 -9.59 5.53
C LYS A 9 -1.69 -9.37 4.51
N LEU A 10 -2.07 -8.90 3.32
CA LEU A 10 -1.15 -8.53 2.25
C LEU A 10 -1.18 -7.01 2.05
N THR A 11 -0.03 -6.37 2.20
CA THR A 11 0.18 -4.97 1.86
C THR A 11 0.95 -4.88 0.55
N VAL A 12 0.47 -4.09 -0.41
CA VAL A 12 1.07 -3.97 -1.74
C VAL A 12 1.27 -2.52 -2.16
N ALA A 13 2.34 -2.27 -2.91
CA ALA A 13 2.52 -1.07 -3.72
C ALA A 13 2.27 -1.41 -5.18
N LEU A 14 1.21 -0.85 -5.74
CA LEU A 14 0.73 -1.14 -7.09
C LEU A 14 0.94 0.06 -8.01
N HIS A 15 1.47 -0.20 -9.22
CA HIS A 15 1.62 0.83 -10.24
C HIS A 15 0.28 1.12 -10.90
N THR A 16 -0.21 2.36 -10.80
CA THR A 16 -1.58 2.75 -11.16
C THR A 16 -1.94 2.58 -12.64
N ARG A 17 -0.97 2.62 -13.55
CA ARG A 17 -1.21 2.46 -15.00
C ARG A 17 -1.13 1.03 -15.47
N THR A 18 -0.19 0.27 -14.92
CA THR A 18 0.09 -1.10 -15.38
C THR A 18 -0.56 -2.15 -14.51
N HIS A 19 -0.97 -1.79 -13.31
CA HIS A 19 -1.47 -2.67 -12.26
C HIS A 19 -0.44 -3.70 -11.78
N LEU A 20 0.83 -3.58 -12.18
CA LEU A 20 1.91 -4.40 -11.64
C LEU A 20 2.13 -4.08 -10.16
N ILE A 21 2.32 -5.09 -9.36
CA ILE A 21 2.68 -4.97 -7.95
C ILE A 21 4.20 -4.87 -7.87
N ALA A 22 4.70 -3.70 -7.47
CA ALA A 22 6.12 -3.39 -7.42
C ALA A 22 6.76 -3.67 -6.05
N GLY A 23 5.94 -3.76 -5.00
CA GLY A 23 6.36 -4.14 -3.66
C GLY A 23 5.22 -4.85 -2.94
N ALA A 24 5.52 -5.86 -2.14
CA ALA A 24 4.54 -6.64 -1.40
C ALA A 24 5.11 -7.14 -0.07
N MET A 25 4.27 -7.18 0.94
CA MET A 25 4.61 -7.73 2.24
C MET A 25 3.39 -8.44 2.84
N ALA A 26 3.59 -9.69 3.23
CA ALA A 26 2.60 -10.47 3.97
C ALA A 26 2.86 -10.35 5.47
N CYS A 27 1.80 -10.25 6.25
CA CYS A 27 1.87 -10.28 7.70
C CYS A 27 0.63 -10.94 8.30
N ARG A 28 0.71 -11.26 9.58
CA ARG A 28 -0.42 -11.73 10.36
C ARG A 28 -1.16 -10.53 10.95
N GLY A 29 -2.47 -10.45 10.72
CA GLY A 29 -3.33 -9.46 11.36
C GLY A 29 -3.82 -9.90 12.75
N PRO A 30 -4.33 -8.99 13.56
CA PRO A 30 -4.42 -7.57 13.28
C PRO A 30 -3.06 -6.86 13.40
N CYS A 31 -2.58 -6.25 12.33
CA CYS A 31 -1.38 -5.42 12.34
C CYS A 31 -1.70 -4.02 11.81
N GLN A 32 -1.02 -3.00 12.35
CA GLN A 32 -1.18 -1.64 11.86
C GLN A 32 -0.61 -1.50 10.44
N ASP A 33 -1.24 -0.65 9.63
CA ASP A 33 -0.82 -0.44 8.24
C ASP A 33 0.50 0.33 8.15
N SER A 34 0.69 1.31 9.01
CA SER A 34 1.80 2.25 8.93
C SER A 34 3.19 1.60 8.99
N PRO A 35 3.49 0.59 9.84
CA PRO A 35 4.79 -0.09 9.84
C PRO A 35 5.11 -0.85 8.55
N GLN A 36 4.09 -1.34 7.84
CA GLN A 36 4.24 -2.07 6.57
C GLN A 36 4.64 -1.15 5.41
N PHE A 37 4.33 0.13 5.51
CA PHE A 37 4.53 1.10 4.44
C PHE A 37 5.99 1.22 4.03
N GLY A 38 6.89 1.37 4.98
CA GLY A 38 8.31 1.56 4.72
C GLY A 38 8.95 0.43 3.91
N PRO A 39 8.91 -0.81 4.39
CA PRO A 39 9.43 -1.96 3.65
C PRO A 39 8.85 -2.11 2.24
N VAL A 40 7.52 -2.00 2.08
CA VAL A 40 6.85 -2.13 0.79
C VAL A 40 7.27 -1.01 -0.17
N MET A 41 7.39 0.22 0.32
CA MET A 41 7.82 1.35 -0.50
C MET A 41 9.28 1.27 -0.93
N ARG A 42 10.18 0.74 -0.09
CA ARG A 42 11.58 0.49 -0.49
C ARG A 42 11.67 -0.57 -1.57
N GLN A 43 10.91 -1.66 -1.47
CA GLN A 43 10.83 -2.68 -2.53
C GLN A 43 10.31 -2.05 -3.83
N ALA A 44 9.23 -1.28 -3.77
CA ALA A 44 8.66 -0.62 -4.94
C ALA A 44 9.65 0.37 -5.57
N ALA A 45 10.41 1.10 -4.79
CA ALA A 45 11.39 2.06 -5.27
C ALA A 45 12.63 1.40 -5.89
N ALA A 46 12.99 0.20 -5.45
CA ALA A 46 14.06 -0.61 -6.06
C ALA A 46 13.69 -1.06 -7.48
N ASN A 47 12.40 -1.35 -7.72
CA ASN A 47 11.89 -1.83 -9.00
C ASN A 47 11.42 -0.69 -9.93
N LEU A 48 11.00 0.42 -9.36
CA LEU A 48 10.43 1.55 -10.07
C LEU A 48 11.00 2.86 -9.49
N ARG A 49 10.91 3.95 -10.26
CA ARG A 49 11.20 5.31 -9.76
C ARG A 49 9.88 6.08 -9.59
N PRO A 50 9.16 5.91 -8.48
CA PRO A 50 7.85 6.51 -8.31
C PRO A 50 7.96 8.03 -8.19
N ARG A 51 7.29 8.76 -9.07
CA ARG A 51 7.19 10.23 -8.96
C ARG A 51 6.11 10.66 -7.96
N ARG A 52 5.11 9.82 -7.74
CA ARG A 52 3.97 10.06 -6.85
C ARG A 52 3.64 8.81 -6.07
N VAL A 53 3.29 8.98 -4.82
CA VAL A 53 2.79 7.91 -3.94
C VAL A 53 1.44 8.33 -3.40
N LEU A 54 0.46 7.47 -3.59
CA LEU A 54 -0.92 7.64 -3.13
C LEU A 54 -1.21 6.50 -2.15
N ALA A 55 -1.62 6.83 -0.94
CA ALA A 55 -1.95 5.81 0.05
C ALA A 55 -3.20 6.19 0.85
N ASP A 56 -3.78 5.22 1.53
CA ASP A 56 -4.96 5.43 2.37
C ASP A 56 -4.61 6.20 3.65
N LYS A 57 -5.63 6.76 4.29
CA LYS A 57 -5.53 7.45 5.59
C LYS A 57 -4.94 6.57 6.71
N GLY A 58 -5.01 5.25 6.60
CA GLY A 58 -4.33 4.31 7.50
C GLY A 58 -2.82 4.49 7.55
N TYR A 59 -2.23 5.05 6.48
CA TYR A 59 -0.80 5.34 6.37
C TYR A 59 -0.43 6.78 6.74
N ASP A 60 -1.38 7.58 7.32
CA ASP A 60 -1.11 8.95 7.73
C ASP A 60 -0.11 9.02 8.87
N ALA A 61 1.15 9.19 8.52
CA ALA A 61 2.24 9.42 9.44
C ALA A 61 3.31 10.29 8.78
N GLU A 62 3.92 11.22 9.54
CA GLU A 62 4.96 12.10 9.00
C GLU A 62 6.16 11.33 8.47
N HIS A 63 6.56 10.24 9.16
CA HIS A 63 7.69 9.42 8.73
C HIS A 63 7.45 8.74 7.37
N ASN A 64 6.21 8.38 7.03
CA ASN A 64 5.87 7.82 5.72
C ASN A 64 6.03 8.85 4.60
N HIS A 65 5.64 10.09 4.82
CA HIS A 65 5.91 11.19 3.89
C HIS A 65 7.40 11.48 3.77
N ALA A 66 8.12 11.51 4.91
CA ALA A 66 9.57 11.77 4.95
C ALA A 66 10.35 10.69 4.19
N LEU A 67 10.05 9.41 4.44
CA LEU A 67 10.61 8.28 3.70
C LEU A 67 10.46 8.49 2.18
N CYS A 68 9.24 8.69 1.72
CA CYS A 68 9.00 8.85 0.29
C CYS A 68 9.76 10.04 -0.30
N ARG A 69 9.70 11.21 0.35
CA ARG A 69 10.20 12.46 -0.23
C ARG A 69 11.68 12.67 -0.04
N ARG A 70 12.25 12.25 1.09
CA ARG A 70 13.66 12.48 1.43
C ARG A 70 14.56 11.33 1.03
N GLU A 71 14.09 10.07 1.27
CA GLU A 71 14.91 8.89 1.00
C GLU A 71 14.66 8.35 -0.42
N LEU A 72 13.40 8.27 -0.86
CA LEU A 72 13.03 7.63 -2.14
C LEU A 72 12.87 8.63 -3.30
N GLY A 73 13.11 9.91 -3.09
CA GLY A 73 13.06 10.94 -4.14
C GLY A 73 11.67 11.19 -4.76
N VAL A 74 10.59 10.79 -4.08
CA VAL A 74 9.22 10.97 -4.54
C VAL A 74 8.83 12.45 -4.51
N ARG A 75 8.38 13.00 -5.65
CA ARG A 75 7.98 14.42 -5.75
C ARG A 75 6.68 14.73 -5.01
N THR A 76 5.72 13.82 -5.00
CA THR A 76 4.40 14.06 -4.41
C THR A 76 3.94 12.84 -3.61
N THR A 77 3.57 13.07 -2.36
CA THR A 77 2.84 12.10 -1.55
C THR A 77 1.43 12.61 -1.32
N ALA A 78 0.42 11.78 -1.51
CA ALA A 78 -0.98 12.09 -1.21
C ALA A 78 -1.53 11.00 -0.29
N ILE A 79 -1.50 11.30 1.00
CA ILE A 79 -2.02 10.46 2.07
C ILE A 79 -2.97 11.34 2.87
N PRO A 80 -4.29 11.05 2.88
CA PRO A 80 -5.25 11.85 3.62
C PRO A 80 -4.96 11.81 5.12
N LEU A 81 -5.22 12.92 5.80
CA LEU A 81 -5.10 12.96 7.26
C LEU A 81 -6.10 12.00 7.91
N ASN A 82 -5.63 11.25 8.89
CA ASN A 82 -6.46 10.39 9.70
C ASN A 82 -6.98 11.19 10.91
N PRO A 83 -8.30 11.43 11.02
CA PRO A 83 -8.87 12.17 12.15
C PRO A 83 -8.59 11.52 13.50
N ARG A 84 -8.45 10.18 13.55
CA ARG A 84 -8.14 9.46 14.79
C ARG A 84 -6.76 9.81 15.35
N ASN A 85 -5.80 10.14 14.48
CA ASN A 85 -4.43 10.47 14.90
C ASN A 85 -4.27 11.90 15.38
N GLN A 86 -5.29 12.76 15.22
CA GLN A 86 -5.12 14.20 15.42
C GLN A 86 -6.27 14.88 16.16
N GLY A 87 -7.46 14.29 16.19
CA GLY A 87 -8.64 14.95 16.65
C GLY A 87 -8.92 16.24 15.84
N ARG A 88 -9.41 17.30 16.52
CA ARG A 88 -9.69 18.62 15.90
C ARG A 88 -8.46 19.52 15.78
N LYS A 89 -7.29 19.10 16.28
CA LYS A 89 -6.09 19.95 16.32
C LYS A 89 -5.41 20.04 14.94
N TRP A 90 -4.72 21.16 14.70
CA TRP A 90 -3.94 21.37 13.49
C TRP A 90 -2.67 20.49 13.50
N PRO A 91 -2.26 19.87 12.37
CA PRO A 91 -1.03 19.05 12.32
C PRO A 91 0.20 19.88 12.69
N LYS A 92 1.09 19.32 13.53
CA LYS A 92 2.33 20.01 13.92
C LYS A 92 3.45 19.78 12.91
N THR A 93 3.42 18.71 12.13
CA THR A 93 4.52 18.27 11.28
C THR A 93 4.39 18.77 9.84
N LYS A 94 5.53 18.88 9.13
CA LYS A 94 5.67 19.55 7.83
C LYS A 94 4.71 18.98 6.75
N TYR A 95 4.80 17.69 6.50
CA TYR A 95 4.06 17.08 5.38
C TYR A 95 2.57 16.89 5.69
N ARG A 96 2.24 16.59 6.94
CA ARG A 96 0.84 16.52 7.37
C ARG A 96 0.18 17.90 7.33
N ARG A 97 0.90 18.99 7.67
CA ARG A 97 0.44 20.38 7.45
C ARG A 97 0.19 20.68 5.98
N LEU A 98 1.08 20.20 5.10
CA LEU A 98 0.92 20.35 3.66
C LEU A 98 -0.35 19.63 3.17
N MET A 99 -0.61 18.41 3.65
CA MET A 99 -1.85 17.67 3.32
C MET A 99 -3.10 18.38 3.82
N LYS A 100 -3.05 19.04 4.98
CA LYS A 100 -4.17 19.85 5.49
C LYS A 100 -4.46 21.06 4.62
N ARG A 101 -3.41 21.77 4.19
CA ARG A 101 -3.52 23.00 3.40
C ARG A 101 -3.84 22.76 1.92
N ARG A 102 -3.15 21.80 1.29
CA ARG A 102 -3.14 21.61 -0.17
C ARG A 102 -3.17 20.13 -0.54
N PHE A 103 -4.23 19.43 -0.14
CA PHE A 103 -4.38 18.03 -0.53
C PHE A 103 -4.56 17.89 -2.04
N PRO A 104 -3.73 17.08 -2.74
CA PRO A 104 -3.77 16.98 -4.19
C PRO A 104 -4.91 16.07 -4.67
N LYS A 105 -6.16 16.52 -4.54
CA LYS A 105 -7.40 15.75 -4.80
C LYS A 105 -7.42 15.10 -6.19
N LEU A 106 -7.08 15.84 -7.25
CA LEU A 106 -7.09 15.33 -8.62
C LEU A 106 -6.07 14.18 -8.82
N LYS A 107 -4.88 14.30 -8.23
CA LYS A 107 -3.88 13.25 -8.27
C LYS A 107 -4.31 12.03 -7.43
N TYR A 108 -4.95 12.27 -6.30
CA TYR A 108 -5.42 11.22 -5.39
C TYR A 108 -6.52 10.36 -6.02
N ARG A 109 -7.34 10.90 -6.93
CA ARG A 109 -8.35 10.10 -7.66
C ARG A 109 -7.76 8.91 -8.41
N GLN A 110 -6.48 8.98 -8.82
CA GLN A 110 -5.78 7.85 -9.45
C GLN A 110 -5.65 6.63 -8.51
N ARG A 111 -5.89 6.79 -7.21
CA ARG A 111 -5.94 5.66 -6.26
C ARG A 111 -7.03 4.65 -6.61
N ALA A 112 -8.12 5.06 -7.24
CA ALA A 112 -9.14 4.15 -7.73
C ALA A 112 -8.59 3.07 -8.68
N HIS A 113 -7.55 3.39 -9.46
CA HIS A 113 -6.88 2.40 -10.31
C HIS A 113 -6.14 1.33 -9.49
N ALA A 114 -5.60 1.69 -8.31
CA ALA A 114 -4.99 0.72 -7.42
C ALA A 114 -6.04 -0.21 -6.81
N GLU A 115 -7.21 0.30 -6.44
CA GLU A 115 -8.33 -0.50 -5.96
C GLU A 115 -8.83 -1.46 -7.04
N SER A 116 -8.97 -0.99 -8.28
CA SER A 116 -9.36 -1.81 -9.43
C SER A 116 -8.33 -2.92 -9.71
N GLY A 117 -7.04 -2.59 -9.67
CA GLY A 117 -5.95 -3.55 -9.85
C GLY A 117 -5.93 -4.62 -8.75
N PHE A 118 -6.14 -4.23 -7.50
CA PHE A 118 -6.20 -5.16 -6.38
C PHE A 118 -7.48 -6.01 -6.39
N SER A 119 -8.60 -5.45 -6.80
CA SER A 119 -9.84 -6.20 -7.02
C SER A 119 -9.68 -7.24 -8.14
N ARG A 120 -8.97 -6.89 -9.22
CA ARG A 120 -8.62 -7.84 -10.28
C ARG A 120 -7.74 -8.98 -9.75
N HIS A 121 -6.72 -8.67 -8.97
CA HIS A 121 -5.89 -9.66 -8.29
C HIS A 121 -6.73 -10.68 -7.50
N LYS A 122 -7.64 -10.19 -6.64
CA LYS A 122 -8.53 -11.03 -5.84
C LYS A 122 -9.48 -11.88 -6.68
N ARG A 123 -10.04 -11.33 -7.76
CA ARG A 123 -10.95 -12.06 -8.64
C ARG A 123 -10.29 -13.20 -9.40
N LEU A 124 -9.06 -12.97 -9.88
CA LEU A 124 -8.34 -13.95 -10.69
C LEU A 124 -7.68 -15.05 -9.85
N LEU A 125 -7.17 -14.69 -8.67
CA LEU A 125 -6.36 -15.60 -7.84
C LEU A 125 -7.06 -16.02 -6.55
N GLY A 126 -8.28 -15.53 -6.32
CA GLY A 126 -9.05 -15.80 -5.11
C GLY A 126 -8.61 -14.99 -3.90
N SER A 127 -9.46 -14.94 -2.89
CA SER A 127 -9.18 -14.30 -1.60
C SER A 127 -8.90 -15.30 -0.48
N ALA A 128 -9.47 -16.50 -0.56
CA ALA A 128 -9.23 -17.56 0.40
C ALA A 128 -7.87 -18.22 0.18
N LEU A 129 -7.14 -18.46 1.27
CA LEU A 129 -5.86 -19.16 1.24
C LEU A 129 -6.10 -20.65 1.49
N SER A 130 -5.37 -21.49 0.76
CA SER A 130 -5.41 -22.95 0.92
C SER A 130 -4.49 -23.42 2.06
N ALA A 131 -3.42 -22.69 2.29
CA ALA A 131 -2.45 -23.00 3.33
C ALA A 131 -3.01 -22.73 4.72
N LYS A 132 -2.75 -23.65 5.67
CA LYS A 132 -3.18 -23.50 7.08
C LYS A 132 -2.09 -22.91 7.97
N ARG A 133 -0.81 -23.18 7.69
CA ARG A 133 0.33 -22.66 8.45
C ARG A 133 0.67 -21.25 8.00
N GLU A 134 1.03 -20.38 8.93
CA GLU A 134 1.30 -18.96 8.70
C GLU A 134 2.42 -18.73 7.67
N ASP A 135 3.54 -19.42 7.82
CA ASP A 135 4.66 -19.35 6.87
C ASP A 135 4.24 -19.69 5.43
N ARG A 136 3.42 -20.74 5.28
CA ARG A 136 2.87 -21.15 3.98
C ARG A 136 1.82 -20.19 3.46
N GLN A 137 1.00 -19.58 4.33
CA GLN A 137 0.05 -18.54 3.94
C GLN A 137 0.77 -17.30 3.39
N HIS A 138 1.86 -16.88 4.05
CA HIS A 138 2.69 -15.79 3.55
C HIS A 138 3.30 -16.13 2.19
N GLY A 139 3.86 -17.33 2.04
CA GLY A 139 4.37 -17.81 0.75
C GLY A 139 3.29 -17.83 -0.34
N GLU A 140 2.10 -18.36 -0.04
CA GLU A 140 0.97 -18.40 -0.98
C GLU A 140 0.57 -17.00 -1.44
N MET A 141 0.47 -16.02 -0.52
CA MET A 141 0.15 -14.64 -0.88
C MET A 141 1.21 -14.02 -1.80
N LEU A 142 2.49 -14.24 -1.53
CA LEU A 142 3.57 -13.71 -2.37
C LEU A 142 3.63 -14.41 -3.74
N MET A 143 3.37 -15.72 -3.79
CA MET A 143 3.25 -16.43 -5.06
C MET A 143 2.07 -15.93 -5.91
N ARG A 144 0.95 -15.58 -5.29
CA ARG A 144 -0.18 -14.94 -5.99
C ARG A 144 0.20 -13.57 -6.55
N VAL A 145 1.00 -12.78 -5.83
CA VAL A 145 1.55 -11.51 -6.34
C VAL A 145 2.40 -11.74 -7.59
N LEU A 146 3.29 -12.73 -7.56
CA LEU A 146 4.12 -13.10 -8.70
C LEU A 146 3.24 -13.54 -9.89
N THR A 147 2.30 -14.44 -9.67
CA THR A 147 1.35 -14.90 -10.69
C THR A 147 0.58 -13.75 -11.32
N HIS A 148 0.07 -12.82 -10.48
CA HIS A 148 -0.62 -11.61 -10.96
C HIS A 148 0.27 -10.79 -11.91
N ASN A 149 1.52 -10.55 -11.55
CA ASN A 149 2.45 -9.81 -12.38
C ASN A 149 2.76 -10.54 -13.69
N LEU A 150 2.98 -11.85 -13.64
CA LEU A 150 3.23 -12.67 -14.83
C LEU A 150 2.03 -12.67 -15.80
N MET A 151 0.80 -12.79 -15.27
CA MET A 151 -0.42 -12.72 -16.09
C MET A 151 -0.56 -11.36 -16.77
N LEU A 152 -0.22 -10.26 -16.08
CA LEU A 152 -0.27 -8.92 -16.68
C LEU A 152 0.81 -8.71 -17.75
N LEU A 153 1.98 -9.29 -17.58
CA LEU A 153 3.06 -9.23 -18.57
C LEU A 153 2.72 -10.09 -19.79
N ALA A 154 2.22 -11.30 -19.59
CA ALA A 154 1.79 -12.19 -20.68
C ALA A 154 0.65 -11.60 -21.53
N ALA A 155 -0.29 -10.87 -20.91
CA ALA A 155 -1.40 -10.23 -21.62
C ALA A 155 -0.99 -9.01 -22.46
N ARG A 156 0.30 -8.62 -22.47
CA ARG A 156 0.85 -7.50 -23.25
C ARG A 156 1.65 -7.92 -24.46
N VAL A 157 1.89 -9.22 -24.60
CA VAL A 157 2.50 -9.84 -25.76
C VAL A 157 1.41 -10.19 -26.78
#